data_7c902864158b5e2b28d34cf617c473fb
#
_entry.id   7c902864158b5e2b28d34cf617c473fb
#
_cell.length_a   1.000
_cell.length_b   1.000
_cell.length_c   1.000
_cell.angle_alpha   90.00
_cell.angle_beta   90.00
_cell.angle_gamma   90.00
#
_symmetry.space_group_name_H-M   'P 1'
#
loop_
_entity.id
_entity.type
_entity.pdbx_description
1 polymer ?
#
loop_
_entity_poly.entity_id
_entity_poly.type
_entity_poly.pdbx_seq_one_letter_code
_entity_poly.pdbx_strand_id
1 'polypeptide(L)'
;PVQMSSYLTALSMKGETIDEITASAAGMRAHCIKLLHDLDVLEIVGTGGDGAHSFNISTTSSLVIAAGGVPVAKHGNRAASSKSGAADVLEALGVNITISPEKSAELLKKINICFLFAQNYHIAMKYVAPIRKELGIRTVFNILGPLTNPGSPKMQLLGVYDEYLVQPLAQVLMNLGVKRGMVVYGQDRLDEISLSAPTTVCEFKDGWMKNYVIKPEDFGMERCTKADLVGGLPEENAKITRDILAGAQGPKRNAVLLNAGASLYIGGKTESF
;
A
#
# COMPACT_ATOMS: atom_id res chain seq x y z
N PRO A 1 -18.77 16.60 -15.41
CA PRO A 1 -17.44 17.12 -15.01
C PRO A 1 -17.54 18.23 -13.95
N VAL A 2 -18.32 19.31 -14.21
CA VAL A 2 -18.42 20.49 -13.33
C VAL A 2 -18.78 20.14 -11.89
N GLN A 3 -19.82 19.34 -11.66
CA GLN A 3 -20.23 18.91 -10.32
C GLN A 3 -19.13 18.10 -9.61
N MET A 4 -18.44 17.21 -10.32
CA MET A 4 -17.33 16.43 -9.77
C MET A 4 -16.17 17.35 -9.37
N SER A 5 -15.80 18.30 -10.22
CA SER A 5 -14.74 19.27 -9.91
C SER A 5 -15.10 20.11 -8.68
N SER A 6 -16.33 20.65 -8.64
CA SER A 6 -16.79 21.44 -7.49
C SER A 6 -16.80 20.64 -6.20
N TYR A 7 -17.30 19.40 -6.24
CA TYR A 7 -17.33 18.51 -5.07
C TYR A 7 -15.92 18.18 -4.55
N LEU A 8 -15.02 17.75 -5.45
CA LEU A 8 -13.66 17.39 -5.07
C LEU A 8 -12.87 18.59 -4.53
N THR A 9 -13.05 19.76 -5.13
CA THR A 9 -12.39 20.98 -4.67
C THR A 9 -12.94 21.42 -3.30
N ALA A 10 -14.25 21.46 -3.13
CA ALA A 10 -14.86 21.82 -1.85
C ALA A 10 -14.45 20.88 -0.71
N LEU A 11 -14.42 19.56 -0.99
CA LEU A 11 -14.01 18.54 -0.03
C LEU A 11 -12.53 18.70 0.36
N SER A 12 -11.66 18.92 -0.63
CA SER A 12 -10.23 19.17 -0.41
C SER A 12 -9.98 20.47 0.39
N MET A 13 -10.73 21.54 0.12
CA MET A 13 -10.60 22.82 0.85
C MET A 13 -11.09 22.73 2.29
N LYS A 14 -12.14 21.95 2.53
CA LYS A 14 -12.69 21.72 3.87
C LYS A 14 -11.81 20.81 4.71
N GLY A 15 -11.13 19.89 4.10
CA GLY A 15 -10.51 18.71 4.71
C GLY A 15 -11.53 17.58 4.92
N GLU A 16 -11.15 16.38 4.54
CA GLU A 16 -11.99 15.19 4.62
C GLU A 16 -12.11 14.69 6.07
N THR A 17 -13.30 14.35 6.49
CA THR A 17 -13.54 13.66 7.76
C THR A 17 -13.35 12.15 7.62
N ILE A 18 -13.18 11.44 8.73
CA ILE A 18 -13.10 9.97 8.77
C ILE A 18 -14.36 9.36 8.10
N ASP A 19 -15.53 9.88 8.38
CA ASP A 19 -16.79 9.37 7.82
C ASP A 19 -16.89 9.60 6.31
N GLU A 20 -16.44 10.75 5.82
CA GLU A 20 -16.42 11.05 4.38
C GLU A 20 -15.41 10.18 3.62
N ILE A 21 -14.22 9.94 4.19
CA ILE A 21 -13.24 9.02 3.62
C ILE A 21 -13.81 7.60 3.61
N THR A 22 -14.39 7.16 4.74
CA THR A 22 -14.98 5.82 4.87
C THR A 22 -16.11 5.62 3.85
N ALA A 23 -17.04 6.59 3.75
CA ALA A 23 -18.16 6.51 2.80
C ALA A 23 -17.67 6.50 1.33
N SER A 24 -16.67 7.33 1.02
CA SER A 24 -16.06 7.37 -0.32
C SER A 24 -15.41 6.04 -0.70
N ALA A 25 -14.65 5.45 0.22
CA ALA A 25 -14.02 4.15 0.02
C ALA A 25 -15.06 3.02 -0.10
N ALA A 26 -16.09 3.02 0.75
CA ALA A 26 -17.19 2.06 0.68
C ALA A 26 -17.95 2.15 -0.65
N GLY A 27 -18.22 3.36 -1.13
CA GLY A 27 -18.83 3.62 -2.44
C GLY A 27 -17.98 3.06 -3.57
N MET A 28 -16.67 3.27 -3.56
CA MET A 28 -15.77 2.69 -4.56
C MET A 28 -15.73 1.16 -4.51
N ARG A 29 -15.67 0.58 -3.30
CA ARG A 29 -15.72 -0.90 -3.12
C ARG A 29 -17.04 -1.51 -3.60
N ALA A 30 -18.15 -0.80 -3.46
CA ALA A 30 -19.46 -1.27 -3.95
C ALA A 30 -19.55 -1.32 -5.48
N HIS A 31 -18.78 -0.49 -6.18
CA HIS A 31 -18.81 -0.34 -7.64
C HIS A 31 -17.57 -0.90 -8.35
N CYS A 32 -16.66 -1.57 -7.64
CA CYS A 32 -15.55 -2.26 -8.28
C CYS A 32 -15.92 -3.70 -8.68
N ILE A 33 -15.14 -4.26 -9.61
CA ILE A 33 -15.15 -5.70 -9.85
C ILE A 33 -14.50 -6.36 -8.64
N LYS A 34 -15.20 -7.27 -7.96
CA LYS A 34 -14.70 -7.90 -6.73
C LYS A 34 -13.83 -9.10 -7.05
N LEU A 35 -12.77 -9.29 -6.30
CA LEU A 35 -12.06 -10.55 -6.23
C LEU A 35 -12.81 -11.48 -5.26
N LEU A 36 -13.34 -12.59 -5.77
CA LEU A 36 -14.08 -13.56 -4.96
C LEU A 36 -13.13 -14.63 -4.41
N HIS A 37 -12.97 -14.68 -3.10
CA HIS A 37 -12.17 -15.67 -2.37
C HIS A 37 -12.66 -15.82 -0.93
N ASP A 38 -12.17 -16.86 -0.24
CA ASP A 38 -12.52 -17.25 1.13
C ASP A 38 -11.34 -17.11 2.13
N LEU A 39 -10.25 -16.47 1.72
CA LEU A 39 -9.04 -16.30 2.53
C LEU A 39 -9.04 -14.99 3.29
N ASP A 40 -8.49 -14.96 4.49
CA ASP A 40 -8.11 -13.72 5.16
C ASP A 40 -6.79 -13.21 4.54
N VAL A 41 -6.91 -12.26 3.63
CA VAL A 41 -5.77 -11.71 2.89
C VAL A 41 -5.22 -10.46 3.54
N LEU A 42 -3.92 -10.24 3.32
CA LEU A 42 -3.20 -9.04 3.70
C LEU A 42 -3.00 -8.13 2.47
N GLU A 43 -3.12 -6.83 2.69
CA GLU A 43 -2.63 -5.80 1.77
C GLU A 43 -1.41 -5.11 2.37
N ILE A 44 -0.38 -4.88 1.55
CA ILE A 44 0.73 -3.98 1.86
C ILE A 44 0.82 -2.92 0.77
N VAL A 45 0.68 -1.64 1.14
CA VAL A 45 0.56 -0.55 0.17
C VAL A 45 0.89 0.79 0.81
N GLY A 46 1.47 1.72 0.03
CA GLY A 46 1.57 3.13 0.39
C GLY A 46 0.54 3.98 -0.36
N THR A 47 0.24 5.16 0.16
CA THR A 47 -0.59 6.16 -0.53
C THR A 47 0.07 6.70 -1.78
N GLY A 48 1.40 6.63 -1.82
CA GLY A 48 2.18 7.39 -2.79
C GLY A 48 2.21 8.89 -2.46
N GLY A 49 2.88 9.66 -3.30
CA GLY A 49 2.90 11.12 -3.18
C GLY A 49 3.78 11.66 -2.05
N ASP A 50 4.64 10.84 -1.49
CA ASP A 50 5.63 11.16 -0.45
C ASP A 50 6.88 11.90 -0.99
N GLY A 51 7.11 11.83 -2.31
CA GLY A 51 8.27 12.44 -2.95
C GLY A 51 9.61 11.74 -2.64
N ALA A 52 9.58 10.56 -2.04
CA ALA A 52 10.79 9.84 -1.63
C ALA A 52 11.53 9.18 -2.81
N HIS A 53 10.83 8.89 -3.89
CA HIS A 53 11.36 8.16 -5.05
C HIS A 53 12.03 6.82 -4.68
N SER A 54 11.54 6.18 -3.63
CA SER A 54 12.03 4.88 -3.18
C SER A 54 11.83 3.81 -4.24
N PHE A 55 12.65 2.74 -4.21
CA PHE A 55 12.33 1.54 -4.97
C PHE A 55 11.00 0.94 -4.47
N ASN A 56 10.44 -0.03 -5.21
CA ASN A 56 9.13 -0.60 -4.88
C ASN A 56 9.19 -1.50 -3.62
N ILE A 57 9.36 -0.88 -2.42
CA ILE A 57 9.52 -1.56 -1.13
C ILE A 57 8.35 -2.48 -0.86
N SER A 58 7.12 -1.93 -0.84
CA SER A 58 5.91 -2.71 -0.53
C SER A 58 5.65 -3.83 -1.55
N THR A 59 6.00 -3.62 -2.84
CA THR A 59 5.84 -4.67 -3.87
C THR A 59 6.84 -5.80 -3.66
N THR A 60 8.11 -5.48 -3.37
CA THR A 60 9.13 -6.50 -3.05
C THR A 60 8.77 -7.23 -1.75
N SER A 61 8.35 -6.51 -0.72
CA SER A 61 7.90 -7.09 0.56
C SER A 61 6.71 -8.04 0.37
N SER A 62 5.78 -7.76 -0.54
CA SER A 62 4.62 -8.62 -0.78
C SER A 62 4.99 -10.04 -1.21
N LEU A 63 6.09 -10.19 -1.96
CA LEU A 63 6.61 -11.50 -2.36
C LEU A 63 7.17 -12.27 -1.16
N VAL A 64 7.90 -11.60 -0.29
CA VAL A 64 8.46 -12.17 0.96
C VAL A 64 7.34 -12.58 1.91
N ILE A 65 6.31 -11.74 2.08
CA ILE A 65 5.15 -12.01 2.94
C ILE A 65 4.40 -13.26 2.46
N ALA A 66 4.16 -13.36 1.16
CA ALA A 66 3.48 -14.52 0.57
C ALA A 66 4.31 -15.81 0.76
N ALA A 67 5.63 -15.75 0.58
CA ALA A 67 6.55 -16.85 0.86
C ALA A 67 6.57 -17.23 2.35
N GLY A 68 6.38 -16.25 3.25
CA GLY A 68 6.19 -16.45 4.69
C GLY A 68 4.84 -17.04 5.08
N GLY A 69 3.97 -17.34 4.11
CA GLY A 69 2.71 -18.05 4.30
C GLY A 69 1.52 -17.17 4.71
N VAL A 70 1.60 -15.85 4.54
CA VAL A 70 0.45 -14.95 4.65
C VAL A 70 -0.11 -14.67 3.26
N PRO A 71 -1.39 -14.95 2.98
CA PRO A 71 -1.97 -14.66 1.68
C PRO A 71 -2.02 -13.15 1.40
N VAL A 72 -1.52 -12.72 0.24
CA VAL A 72 -1.45 -11.31 -0.16
C VAL A 72 -2.31 -11.04 -1.38
N ALA A 73 -3.29 -10.15 -1.25
CA ALA A 73 -4.02 -9.58 -2.39
C ALA A 73 -3.52 -8.14 -2.61
N LYS A 74 -2.46 -8.00 -3.39
CA LYS A 74 -1.84 -6.69 -3.60
C LYS A 74 -2.60 -5.88 -4.64
N HIS A 75 -3.20 -4.77 -4.22
CA HIS A 75 -3.78 -3.78 -5.11
C HIS A 75 -2.74 -2.73 -5.52
N GLY A 76 -2.74 -2.33 -6.76
CA GLY A 76 -1.78 -1.34 -7.22
C GLY A 76 -2.05 -0.82 -8.63
N ASN A 77 -1.30 0.23 -8.99
CA ASN A 77 -1.42 0.90 -10.27
C ASN A 77 -0.03 1.19 -10.86
N ARG A 78 -0.02 1.78 -12.06
CA ARG A 78 1.18 2.38 -12.66
C ARG A 78 1.60 3.62 -11.87
N ALA A 79 2.83 4.04 -12.08
CA ALA A 79 3.34 5.26 -11.47
C ALA A 79 2.47 6.48 -11.82
N ALA A 80 2.18 7.31 -10.80
CA ALA A 80 1.52 8.59 -10.98
C ALA A 80 2.52 9.77 -10.90
N SER A 81 3.42 9.73 -9.93
CA SER A 81 4.44 10.77 -9.69
C SER A 81 5.86 10.19 -9.51
N SER A 82 5.98 8.90 -9.24
CA SER A 82 7.26 8.18 -9.17
C SER A 82 7.72 7.71 -10.55
N LYS A 83 8.93 7.14 -10.63
CA LYS A 83 9.48 6.56 -11.88
C LYS A 83 8.95 5.15 -12.17
N SER A 84 8.43 4.44 -11.16
CA SER A 84 7.98 3.05 -11.26
C SER A 84 6.90 2.78 -10.20
N GLY A 85 5.69 2.46 -10.64
CA GLY A 85 4.61 1.99 -9.80
C GLY A 85 4.66 0.46 -9.60
N ALA A 86 3.76 -0.07 -8.78
CA ALA A 86 3.69 -1.51 -8.51
C ALA A 86 3.43 -2.33 -9.80
N ALA A 87 2.56 -1.85 -10.67
CA ALA A 87 2.26 -2.49 -11.95
C ALA A 87 3.50 -2.50 -12.86
N ASP A 88 4.22 -1.38 -12.93
CA ASP A 88 5.37 -1.23 -13.82
C ASP A 88 6.50 -2.19 -13.45
N VAL A 89 6.85 -2.27 -12.16
CA VAL A 89 7.91 -3.18 -11.71
C VAL A 89 7.51 -4.66 -11.85
N LEU A 90 6.23 -5.01 -11.66
CA LEU A 90 5.77 -6.38 -11.85
C LEU A 90 5.80 -6.80 -13.32
N GLU A 91 5.45 -5.91 -14.26
CA GLU A 91 5.64 -6.17 -15.69
C GLU A 91 7.12 -6.36 -16.05
N ALA A 92 8.03 -5.52 -15.51
CA ALA A 92 9.47 -5.67 -15.71
C ALA A 92 10.03 -6.95 -15.06
N LEU A 93 9.35 -7.51 -14.06
CA LEU A 93 9.63 -8.83 -13.49
C LEU A 93 9.08 -9.98 -14.34
N GLY A 94 8.29 -9.71 -15.39
CA GLY A 94 7.67 -10.69 -16.27
C GLY A 94 6.28 -11.17 -15.81
N VAL A 95 5.66 -10.48 -14.84
CA VAL A 95 4.32 -10.82 -14.35
C VAL A 95 3.26 -10.28 -15.31
N ASN A 96 2.31 -11.11 -15.74
CA ASN A 96 1.14 -10.64 -16.46
C ASN A 96 0.14 -10.01 -15.45
N ILE A 97 0.03 -8.69 -15.49
CA ILE A 97 -0.81 -7.91 -14.58
C ILE A 97 -2.27 -7.76 -15.05
N THR A 98 -2.58 -8.20 -16.28
CA THR A 98 -3.91 -8.02 -16.90
C THR A 98 -4.75 -9.30 -16.92
N ILE A 99 -4.49 -10.23 -16.01
CA ILE A 99 -5.24 -11.46 -15.86
C ILE A 99 -6.67 -11.20 -15.31
N SER A 100 -7.57 -12.15 -15.55
CA SER A 100 -8.94 -12.05 -15.05
C SER A 100 -9.03 -12.18 -13.52
N PRO A 101 -10.12 -11.70 -12.89
CA PRO A 101 -10.35 -11.87 -11.46
C PRO A 101 -10.33 -13.33 -11.01
N GLU A 102 -10.90 -14.25 -11.82
CA GLU A 102 -10.92 -15.69 -11.53
C GLU A 102 -9.48 -16.25 -11.49
N LYS A 103 -8.64 -15.81 -12.45
CA LYS A 103 -7.24 -16.23 -12.48
C LYS A 103 -6.45 -15.64 -11.31
N SER A 104 -6.76 -14.42 -10.91
CA SER A 104 -6.18 -13.80 -9.71
C SER A 104 -6.55 -14.59 -8.44
N ALA A 105 -7.81 -15.03 -8.31
CA ALA A 105 -8.25 -15.86 -7.19
C ALA A 105 -7.58 -17.25 -7.19
N GLU A 106 -7.38 -17.86 -8.37
CA GLU A 106 -6.63 -19.11 -8.53
C GLU A 106 -5.18 -18.97 -8.05
N LEU A 107 -4.48 -17.91 -8.47
CA LEU A 107 -3.10 -17.63 -8.04
C LEU A 107 -3.02 -17.42 -6.54
N LEU A 108 -3.94 -16.63 -5.97
CA LEU A 108 -4.00 -16.40 -4.52
C LEU A 108 -4.07 -17.72 -3.73
N LYS A 109 -4.88 -18.68 -4.20
CA LYS A 109 -4.99 -20.02 -3.58
C LYS A 109 -3.75 -20.89 -3.79
N LYS A 110 -3.09 -20.80 -4.96
CA LYS A 110 -1.97 -21.68 -5.31
C LYS A 110 -0.62 -21.22 -4.77
N ILE A 111 -0.38 -19.90 -4.79
CA ILE A 111 0.93 -19.31 -4.47
C ILE A 111 0.86 -18.20 -3.42
N ASN A 112 -0.25 -18.06 -2.72
CA ASN A 112 -0.49 -17.07 -1.66
C ASN A 112 -0.38 -15.61 -2.09
N ILE A 113 -0.34 -15.29 -3.38
CA ILE A 113 -0.28 -13.91 -3.85
C ILE A 113 -1.02 -13.73 -5.16
N CYS A 114 -1.73 -12.60 -5.27
CA CYS A 114 -2.19 -12.08 -6.56
C CYS A 114 -1.97 -10.56 -6.63
N PHE A 115 -1.90 -10.06 -7.86
CA PHE A 115 -1.87 -8.63 -8.13
C PHE A 115 -3.18 -8.18 -8.76
N LEU A 116 -3.77 -7.13 -8.18
CA LEU A 116 -5.04 -6.55 -8.61
C LEU A 116 -4.74 -5.20 -9.26
N PHE A 117 -4.65 -5.20 -10.58
CA PHE A 117 -4.34 -3.99 -11.34
C PHE A 117 -5.55 -3.03 -11.30
N ALA A 118 -5.40 -1.87 -10.66
CA ALA A 118 -6.49 -0.96 -10.34
C ALA A 118 -7.37 -0.60 -11.53
N GLN A 119 -6.80 -0.44 -12.73
CA GLN A 119 -7.55 -0.08 -13.94
C GLN A 119 -8.53 -1.18 -14.38
N ASN A 120 -8.21 -2.45 -14.11
CA ASN A 120 -9.08 -3.57 -14.45
C ASN A 120 -10.25 -3.72 -13.48
N TYR A 121 -10.10 -3.27 -12.23
CA TYR A 121 -11.10 -3.44 -11.18
C TYR A 121 -11.97 -2.21 -10.94
N HIS A 122 -11.42 -1.00 -11.12
CA HIS A 122 -12.11 0.27 -10.88
C HIS A 122 -12.47 0.99 -12.19
N ILE A 123 -13.31 0.37 -13.01
CA ILE A 123 -13.67 0.88 -14.34
C ILE A 123 -14.27 2.30 -14.30
N ALA A 124 -15.00 2.63 -13.22
CA ALA A 124 -15.61 3.95 -13.05
C ALA A 124 -14.58 5.09 -12.93
N MET A 125 -13.32 4.79 -12.58
CA MET A 125 -12.25 5.79 -12.49
C MET A 125 -11.96 6.50 -13.81
N LYS A 126 -12.32 5.92 -14.95
CA LYS A 126 -12.21 6.57 -16.27
C LYS A 126 -12.97 7.91 -16.35
N TYR A 127 -14.01 8.09 -15.55
CA TYR A 127 -14.79 9.33 -15.52
C TYR A 127 -14.18 10.40 -14.62
N VAL A 128 -13.40 10.01 -13.63
CA VAL A 128 -12.81 10.90 -12.61
C VAL A 128 -11.35 11.27 -12.94
N ALA A 129 -10.60 10.35 -13.55
CA ALA A 129 -9.18 10.54 -13.81
C ALA A 129 -8.86 11.80 -14.66
N PRO A 130 -9.60 12.13 -15.74
CA PRO A 130 -9.38 13.36 -16.48
C PRO A 130 -9.59 14.61 -15.62
N ILE A 131 -10.65 14.61 -14.80
CA ILE A 131 -10.99 15.74 -13.92
C ILE A 131 -9.90 15.97 -12.88
N ARG A 132 -9.41 14.91 -12.25
CA ARG A 132 -8.29 15.00 -11.29
C ARG A 132 -7.03 15.57 -11.94
N LYS A 133 -6.75 15.16 -13.18
CA LYS A 133 -5.60 15.67 -13.94
C LYS A 133 -5.72 17.17 -14.22
N GLU A 134 -6.91 17.63 -14.62
CA GLU A 134 -7.17 19.06 -14.88
C GLU A 134 -7.14 19.89 -13.60
N LEU A 135 -7.68 19.39 -12.49
CA LEU A 135 -7.65 20.07 -11.19
C LEU A 135 -6.21 20.28 -10.69
N GLY A 136 -5.32 19.30 -10.88
CA GLY A 136 -3.92 19.41 -10.48
C GLY A 136 -3.68 19.55 -8.96
N ILE A 137 -4.70 19.35 -8.14
CA ILE A 137 -4.64 19.45 -6.68
C ILE A 137 -4.76 18.07 -6.02
N ARG A 138 -4.36 17.97 -4.76
CA ARG A 138 -4.66 16.79 -3.94
C ARG A 138 -6.15 16.76 -3.64
N THR A 139 -6.75 15.58 -3.71
CA THR A 139 -8.16 15.31 -3.40
C THR A 139 -8.24 14.03 -2.59
N VAL A 140 -9.43 13.68 -2.09
CA VAL A 140 -9.69 12.41 -1.39
C VAL A 140 -9.15 11.19 -2.15
N PHE A 141 -9.08 11.23 -3.48
CA PHE A 141 -8.53 10.15 -4.29
C PHE A 141 -7.03 9.88 -4.08
N ASN A 142 -6.29 10.78 -3.43
CA ASN A 142 -4.89 10.54 -3.10
C ASN A 142 -4.72 9.56 -1.93
N ILE A 143 -5.78 9.33 -1.15
CA ILE A 143 -5.80 8.39 -0.03
C ILE A 143 -6.77 7.21 -0.26
N LEU A 144 -7.68 7.29 -1.24
CA LEU A 144 -8.66 6.23 -1.48
C LEU A 144 -8.07 4.95 -2.10
N GLY A 145 -6.98 5.04 -2.87
CA GLY A 145 -6.38 3.87 -3.52
C GLY A 145 -6.16 2.69 -2.56
N PRO A 146 -5.41 2.88 -1.47
CA PRO A 146 -5.17 1.84 -0.46
C PRO A 146 -6.41 1.34 0.29
N LEU A 147 -7.49 2.12 0.28
CA LEU A 147 -8.73 1.81 1.01
C LEU A 147 -9.75 1.03 0.17
N THR A 148 -9.47 0.85 -1.11
CA THR A 148 -10.45 0.34 -2.10
C THR A 148 -10.05 -0.97 -2.75
N ASN A 149 -9.18 -1.75 -2.09
CA ASN A 149 -8.74 -3.05 -2.60
C ASN A 149 -9.93 -3.97 -2.89
N PRO A 150 -10.06 -4.48 -4.13
CA PRO A 150 -11.14 -5.36 -4.56
C PRO A 150 -11.20 -6.71 -3.83
N GLY A 151 -10.07 -7.13 -3.21
CA GLY A 151 -9.96 -8.34 -2.41
C GLY A 151 -10.47 -8.19 -0.97
N SER A 152 -10.94 -7.00 -0.57
CA SER A 152 -11.48 -6.74 0.78
C SER A 152 -10.60 -7.29 1.91
N PRO A 153 -9.33 -6.89 2.01
CA PRO A 153 -8.37 -7.45 2.94
C PRO A 153 -8.85 -7.33 4.38
N LYS A 154 -8.55 -8.35 5.19
CA LYS A 154 -8.80 -8.35 6.64
C LYS A 154 -7.58 -7.88 7.44
N MET A 155 -6.44 -7.80 6.79
CA MET A 155 -5.16 -7.37 7.36
C MET A 155 -4.51 -6.35 6.43
N GLN A 156 -3.90 -5.30 6.99
CA GLN A 156 -3.29 -4.26 6.16
C GLN A 156 -2.10 -3.58 6.83
N LEU A 157 -0.99 -3.43 6.08
CA LEU A 157 0.06 -2.46 6.36
C LEU A 157 -0.10 -1.31 5.36
N LEU A 158 -0.44 -0.12 5.85
CA LEU A 158 -0.66 1.08 5.06
C LEU A 158 0.36 2.16 5.39
N GLY A 159 1.20 2.52 4.43
CA GLY A 159 2.04 3.70 4.52
C GLY A 159 1.34 4.97 4.05
N VAL A 160 1.57 6.08 4.73
CA VAL A 160 0.96 7.38 4.40
C VAL A 160 2.01 8.45 4.13
N TYR A 161 1.70 9.37 3.22
CA TYR A 161 2.61 10.45 2.82
C TYR A 161 2.74 11.59 3.87
N ASP A 162 1.88 11.60 4.88
CA ASP A 162 1.87 12.63 5.92
C ASP A 162 1.41 12.05 7.26
N GLU A 163 2.03 12.50 8.34
CA GLU A 163 1.83 11.96 9.67
C GLU A 163 0.41 12.15 10.20
N TYR A 164 -0.25 13.26 9.86
CA TYR A 164 -1.63 13.51 10.30
C TYR A 164 -2.64 12.48 9.82
N LEU A 165 -2.30 11.69 8.78
CA LEU A 165 -3.15 10.63 8.23
C LEU A 165 -3.05 9.31 9.01
N VAL A 166 -2.04 9.13 9.85
CA VAL A 166 -1.76 7.83 10.49
C VAL A 166 -2.95 7.33 11.30
N GLN A 167 -3.43 8.08 12.27
CA GLN A 167 -4.54 7.67 13.11
C GLN A 167 -5.90 7.73 12.40
N PRO A 168 -6.24 8.78 11.61
CA PRO A 168 -7.49 8.81 10.87
C PRO A 168 -7.66 7.64 9.92
N LEU A 169 -6.62 7.27 9.15
CA LEU A 169 -6.75 6.15 8.22
C LEU A 169 -6.77 4.79 8.90
N ALA A 170 -6.18 4.63 10.09
CA ALA A 170 -6.38 3.44 10.92
C ALA A 170 -7.86 3.28 11.30
N GLN A 171 -8.52 4.36 11.73
CA GLN A 171 -9.96 4.33 12.03
C GLN A 171 -10.80 4.03 10.78
N VAL A 172 -10.46 4.63 9.63
CA VAL A 172 -11.14 4.32 8.36
C VAL A 172 -11.01 2.84 7.99
N LEU A 173 -9.81 2.26 8.11
CA LEU A 173 -9.60 0.83 7.84
C LEU A 173 -10.46 -0.06 8.74
N MET A 174 -10.53 0.24 10.03
CA MET A 174 -11.40 -0.47 10.98
C MET A 174 -12.87 -0.35 10.56
N ASN A 175 -13.35 0.85 10.22
CA ASN A 175 -14.71 1.09 9.75
C ASN A 175 -15.02 0.32 8.46
N LEU A 176 -14.02 0.09 7.60
CA LEU A 176 -14.12 -0.69 6.37
C LEU A 176 -13.98 -2.22 6.59
N GLY A 177 -13.86 -2.67 7.83
CA GLY A 177 -13.85 -4.07 8.23
C GLY A 177 -12.48 -4.76 8.17
N VAL A 178 -11.38 -3.99 8.14
CA VAL A 178 -10.04 -4.52 8.38
C VAL A 178 -9.90 -4.84 9.87
N LYS A 179 -9.49 -6.05 10.21
CA LYS A 179 -9.46 -6.52 11.60
C LYS A 179 -8.14 -6.25 12.30
N ARG A 180 -7.03 -6.29 11.56
CA ARG A 180 -5.68 -6.09 12.09
C ARG A 180 -4.86 -5.28 11.09
N GLY A 181 -4.05 -4.37 11.58
CA GLY A 181 -3.15 -3.63 10.70
C GLY A 181 -2.31 -2.61 11.41
N MET A 182 -1.48 -1.98 10.61
CA MET A 182 -0.71 -0.80 10.99
C MET A 182 -0.85 0.26 9.91
N VAL A 183 -1.06 1.51 10.33
CA VAL A 183 -0.84 2.67 9.48
C VAL A 183 0.45 3.32 9.92
N VAL A 184 1.35 3.56 8.97
CA VAL A 184 2.72 3.95 9.25
C VAL A 184 3.15 5.20 8.45
N TYR A 185 4.01 6.00 9.06
CA TYR A 185 4.63 7.14 8.42
C TYR A 185 6.11 7.22 8.83
N GLY A 186 7.01 7.05 7.88
CA GLY A 186 8.43 7.33 8.07
C GLY A 186 8.64 8.82 8.27
N GLN A 187 9.23 9.23 9.39
CA GLN A 187 9.38 10.65 9.78
C GLN A 187 10.29 11.43 8.84
N ASP A 188 10.93 10.77 7.90
CA ASP A 188 11.66 11.34 6.77
C ASP A 188 10.78 11.50 5.51
N ARG A 189 9.45 11.49 5.66
CA ARG A 189 8.45 11.55 4.59
C ARG A 189 8.52 10.33 3.67
N LEU A 190 8.45 9.15 4.25
CA LEU A 190 8.37 7.89 3.53
C LEU A 190 7.04 7.21 3.87
N ASP A 191 6.29 6.80 2.86
CA ASP A 191 5.03 6.06 3.04
C ASP A 191 5.25 4.54 3.21
N GLU A 192 6.23 4.20 4.06
CA GLU A 192 6.65 2.84 4.44
C GLU A 192 7.22 2.86 5.87
N ILE A 193 7.49 1.71 6.48
CA ILE A 193 8.36 1.65 7.64
C ILE A 193 9.78 2.00 7.19
N SER A 194 10.30 3.12 7.69
CA SER A 194 11.56 3.67 7.23
C SER A 194 12.77 2.96 7.85
N LEU A 195 13.79 2.71 7.03
CA LEU A 195 15.13 2.33 7.49
C LEU A 195 16.04 3.56 7.71
N SER A 196 15.63 4.75 7.25
CA SER A 196 16.44 5.98 7.33
C SER A 196 16.00 6.93 8.44
N ALA A 197 14.84 6.67 9.08
CA ALA A 197 14.28 7.51 10.14
C ALA A 197 13.41 6.68 11.10
N PRO A 198 13.02 7.25 12.25
CA PRO A 198 11.93 6.70 13.04
C PRO A 198 10.63 6.64 12.22
N THR A 199 9.72 5.76 12.60
CA THR A 199 8.41 5.59 11.97
C THR A 199 7.32 5.73 13.01
N THR A 200 6.38 6.64 12.76
CA THR A 200 5.14 6.76 13.53
C THR A 200 4.19 5.65 13.11
N VAL A 201 3.65 4.92 14.08
CA VAL A 201 2.79 3.77 13.88
C VAL A 201 1.48 3.95 14.62
N CYS A 202 0.37 3.68 13.95
CA CYS A 202 -0.91 3.40 14.58
C CYS A 202 -1.25 1.93 14.29
N GLU A 203 -1.07 1.08 15.29
CA GLU A 203 -1.45 -0.33 15.24
C GLU A 203 -2.89 -0.48 15.71
N PHE A 204 -3.66 -1.34 15.05
CA PHE A 204 -5.01 -1.69 15.46
C PHE A 204 -5.27 -3.19 15.30
N LYS A 205 -6.08 -3.72 16.22
CA LYS A 205 -6.47 -5.14 16.23
C LYS A 205 -7.78 -5.31 16.98
N ASP A 206 -8.76 -5.96 16.35
CA ASP A 206 -10.02 -6.38 16.98
C ASP A 206 -10.72 -5.27 17.80
N GLY A 207 -10.69 -4.04 17.26
CA GLY A 207 -11.36 -2.88 17.86
C GLY A 207 -10.51 -2.01 18.77
N TRP A 208 -9.30 -2.42 19.17
CA TRP A 208 -8.38 -1.53 19.90
C TRP A 208 -7.35 -0.88 18.94
N MET A 209 -6.78 0.23 19.38
CA MET A 209 -5.81 1.02 18.63
C MET A 209 -4.73 1.55 19.57
N LYS A 210 -3.47 1.54 19.11
CA LYS A 210 -2.31 2.03 19.86
C LYS A 210 -1.37 2.81 18.95
N ASN A 211 -0.97 4.00 19.40
CA ASN A 211 0.04 4.82 18.72
C ASN A 211 1.40 4.65 19.41
N TYR A 212 2.46 4.52 18.63
CA TYR A 212 3.84 4.45 19.11
C TYR A 212 4.81 4.80 17.97
N VAL A 213 6.09 4.92 18.32
CA VAL A 213 7.16 5.14 17.35
C VAL A 213 8.13 3.97 17.43
N ILE A 214 8.55 3.49 16.28
CA ILE A 214 9.62 2.50 16.12
C ILE A 214 10.77 3.11 15.33
N LYS A 215 11.94 2.52 15.46
CA LYS A 215 13.15 2.91 14.73
C LYS A 215 13.95 1.67 14.31
N PRO A 216 14.79 1.76 13.28
CA PRO A 216 15.57 0.62 12.79
C PRO A 216 16.38 -0.09 13.87
N GLU A 217 16.91 0.67 14.81
CA GLU A 217 17.75 0.20 15.91
C GLU A 217 16.98 -0.74 16.87
N ASP A 218 15.66 -0.60 16.99
CA ASP A 218 14.82 -1.48 17.82
C ASP A 218 14.82 -2.93 17.29
N PHE A 219 15.18 -3.11 16.01
CA PHE A 219 15.28 -4.40 15.32
C PHE A 219 16.72 -4.83 15.06
N GLY A 220 17.70 -4.17 15.70
CA GLY A 220 19.11 -4.45 15.47
C GLY A 220 19.63 -4.07 14.09
N MET A 221 18.94 -3.16 13.40
CA MET A 221 19.32 -2.69 12.08
C MET A 221 19.98 -1.32 12.15
N GLU A 222 21.08 -1.16 11.41
CA GLU A 222 21.70 0.15 11.25
C GLU A 222 20.84 1.05 10.37
N ARG A 223 20.74 2.31 10.75
CA ARG A 223 20.03 3.34 9.98
C ARG A 223 20.83 3.66 8.73
N CYS A 224 20.14 3.70 7.60
CA CYS A 224 20.72 4.14 6.32
C CYS A 224 20.40 5.62 6.04
N THR A 225 20.83 6.12 4.89
CA THR A 225 20.37 7.40 4.36
C THR A 225 19.16 7.19 3.45
N LYS A 226 18.35 8.22 3.27
CA LYS A 226 17.21 8.17 2.32
C LYS A 226 17.68 7.89 0.88
N ALA A 227 18.87 8.35 0.51
CA ALA A 227 19.47 8.10 -0.80
C ALA A 227 19.73 6.61 -1.07
N ASP A 228 20.03 5.84 -0.03
CA ASP A 228 20.24 4.39 -0.16
C ASP A 228 18.97 3.62 -0.55
N LEU A 229 17.80 4.21 -0.34
CA LEU A 229 16.49 3.61 -0.64
C LEU A 229 15.92 4.05 -2.00
N VAL A 230 16.57 4.98 -2.69
CA VAL A 230 16.10 5.47 -3.98
C VAL A 230 16.08 4.35 -5.02
N GLY A 231 14.99 4.31 -5.77
CA GLY A 231 14.82 3.44 -6.93
C GLY A 231 15.06 4.17 -8.25
N GLY A 232 14.70 3.51 -9.34
CA GLY A 232 14.87 4.00 -10.70
C GLY A 232 13.69 3.67 -11.60
N LEU A 233 13.99 3.41 -12.84
CA LEU A 233 13.03 2.94 -13.84
C LEU A 233 12.53 1.51 -13.50
N PRO A 234 11.43 1.03 -14.10
CA PRO A 234 10.88 -0.28 -13.81
C PRO A 234 11.90 -1.43 -13.88
N GLU A 235 12.77 -1.43 -14.89
CA GLU A 235 13.80 -2.45 -15.09
C GLU A 235 14.86 -2.43 -13.98
N GLU A 236 15.25 -1.23 -13.53
CA GLU A 236 16.18 -1.04 -12.42
C GLU A 236 15.57 -1.56 -11.11
N ASN A 237 14.30 -1.22 -10.84
CA ASN A 237 13.59 -1.69 -9.66
C ASN A 237 13.32 -3.20 -9.71
N ALA A 238 13.05 -3.77 -10.88
CA ALA A 238 12.94 -5.20 -11.07
C ALA A 238 14.27 -5.91 -10.76
N LYS A 239 15.41 -5.32 -11.17
CA LYS A 239 16.73 -5.84 -10.82
C LYS A 239 16.96 -5.79 -9.30
N ILE A 240 16.66 -4.66 -8.64
CA ILE A 240 16.75 -4.51 -7.19
C ILE A 240 15.93 -5.61 -6.50
N THR A 241 14.70 -5.84 -6.92
CA THR A 241 13.84 -6.90 -6.38
C THR A 241 14.46 -8.28 -6.55
N ARG A 242 14.97 -8.63 -7.76
CA ARG A 242 15.64 -9.93 -7.99
C ARG A 242 16.87 -10.10 -7.13
N ASP A 243 17.70 -9.06 -7.01
CA ASP A 243 18.92 -9.08 -6.21
C ASP A 243 18.61 -9.35 -4.73
N ILE A 244 17.59 -8.67 -4.18
CA ILE A 244 17.13 -8.86 -2.80
C ILE A 244 16.63 -10.30 -2.59
N LEU A 245 15.79 -10.81 -3.49
CA LEU A 245 15.27 -12.17 -3.41
C LEU A 245 16.36 -13.25 -3.60
N ALA A 246 17.44 -12.91 -4.29
CA ALA A 246 18.62 -13.74 -4.42
C ALA A 246 19.57 -13.67 -3.20
N GLY A 247 19.24 -12.86 -2.18
CA GLY A 247 20.00 -12.77 -0.92
C GLY A 247 21.00 -11.62 -0.84
N ALA A 248 20.97 -10.66 -1.78
CA ALA A 248 21.81 -9.45 -1.68
C ALA A 248 21.60 -8.73 -0.34
N GLN A 249 22.71 -8.36 0.31
CA GLN A 249 22.68 -7.65 1.59
C GLN A 249 22.65 -6.13 1.37
N GLY A 250 22.27 -5.38 2.39
CA GLY A 250 22.33 -3.93 2.39
C GLY A 250 20.99 -3.23 2.70
N PRO A 251 20.96 -1.89 2.64
CA PRO A 251 19.81 -1.08 3.10
C PRO A 251 18.49 -1.45 2.42
N LYS A 252 18.49 -1.68 1.12
CA LYS A 252 17.24 -2.02 0.39
C LYS A 252 16.63 -3.33 0.88
N ARG A 253 17.47 -4.36 1.14
CA ARG A 253 17.02 -5.62 1.73
C ARG A 253 16.45 -5.39 3.13
N ASN A 254 17.15 -4.62 3.96
CA ASN A 254 16.72 -4.35 5.34
C ASN A 254 15.38 -3.59 5.38
N ALA A 255 15.16 -2.63 4.48
CA ALA A 255 13.86 -1.97 4.33
C ALA A 255 12.74 -2.97 3.98
N VAL A 256 13.01 -3.93 3.08
CA VAL A 256 12.05 -5.01 2.77
C VAL A 256 11.79 -5.88 3.99
N LEU A 257 12.83 -6.23 4.77
CA LEU A 257 12.68 -7.06 5.97
C LEU A 257 11.82 -6.37 7.04
N LEU A 258 11.98 -5.06 7.28
CA LEU A 258 11.14 -4.31 8.21
C LEU A 258 9.67 -4.34 7.79
N ASN A 259 9.37 -4.02 6.55
CA ASN A 259 8.00 -3.96 6.06
C ASN A 259 7.37 -5.36 5.93
N ALA A 260 8.13 -6.35 5.52
CA ALA A 260 7.67 -7.74 5.48
C ALA A 260 7.48 -8.31 6.89
N GLY A 261 8.40 -8.05 7.83
CA GLY A 261 8.32 -8.48 9.22
C GLY A 261 7.06 -7.95 9.91
N ALA A 262 6.80 -6.65 9.82
CA ALA A 262 5.56 -6.04 10.32
C ALA A 262 4.31 -6.73 9.72
N SER A 263 4.33 -7.01 8.42
CA SER A 263 3.21 -7.66 7.74
C SER A 263 3.04 -9.13 8.17
N LEU A 264 4.11 -9.87 8.43
CA LEU A 264 4.06 -11.22 8.98
C LEU A 264 3.51 -11.23 10.41
N TYR A 265 3.88 -10.24 11.23
CA TYR A 265 3.29 -10.02 12.55
C TYR A 265 1.79 -9.71 12.45
N ILE A 266 1.37 -8.79 11.58
CA ILE A 266 -0.04 -8.51 11.30
C ILE A 266 -0.76 -9.79 10.85
N GLY A 267 -0.10 -10.61 10.03
CA GLY A 267 -0.57 -11.90 9.52
C GLY A 267 -0.61 -13.01 10.58
N GLY A 268 -0.14 -12.77 11.81
CA GLY A 268 -0.13 -13.74 12.91
C GLY A 268 0.89 -14.86 12.77
N LYS A 269 1.96 -14.65 12.00
CA LYS A 269 3.06 -15.61 11.85
C LYS A 269 4.11 -15.48 12.94
N THR A 270 4.14 -14.36 13.65
CA THR A 270 5.00 -14.09 14.80
C THR A 270 4.17 -13.50 15.94
N GLU A 271 4.63 -13.67 17.18
CA GLU A 271 3.96 -13.14 18.37
C GLU A 271 4.29 -11.67 18.61
N SER A 272 5.41 -11.21 18.09
CA SER A 272 5.89 -9.82 18.18
C SER A 272 6.46 -9.35 16.83
N PHE A 273 6.46 -8.05 16.68
CA PHE A 273 7.19 -7.35 15.64
C PHE A 273 8.53 -6.87 16.15
#